data_10a9debbee39753cf1d79b6d2b13b124
#
_entry.id   10a9debbee39753cf1d79b6d2b13b124
#
_cell.length_a   1.000
_cell.length_b   1.000
_cell.length_c   1.000
_cell.angle_alpha   90.00
_cell.angle_beta   90.00
_cell.angle_gamma   90.00
#
_symmetry.space_group_name_H-M   'P 1'
#
loop_
_entity.id
_entity.type
_entity.pdbx_description
1 polymer ?
#
loop_
_entity_poly.entity_id
_entity_poly.type
_entity_poly.pdbx_seq_one_letter_code
_entity_poly.pdbx_strand_id
1 'polypeptide(L)'
;MATTLSMLALSLAAASSVSAQGFIGPPWRGAGRSAGSPDYSDYLYSSPLPIPPVAQPDFTETVDGRQVEFYTMTIESFTQQVYPNLGAAHLIGYNGTAPGPSFFIKKGTETIIRYLNNGEKSSAVHLHGSYTHSAWDGWAADEMEVGQWKDYYYPNSESARPMWYHDHAEGHTASNAYFGQAGVYVIWDPEEDKLGLPNGNYDIPLALSDKTYQSNGDLASPGGNPINFFGDTIHVNEQPWPYLRVEPRKYRLRFFDMSISRPYDLYFQDPDGNWIDFEVIASDSGLFGGPVKTNDVVISMGERYEVIFDFSGFAGKNITLKNNMQQNQISEFENTDKVMRFVVGEEVTDDSNNGQVPSTLNDNIQWPAQKDTVDHTFNFQMGGDDTWTINGVSFNDVNNRILARPPQGSVQLWELRHTGGPGVHPVHIHLVNLQVVSRTGGSRGLLPYEAAGLKDVVLLEPGETVRVLAFFGPWNGVYMFHCHNLVHEDHAMLDAFNVTKLNELGYDFSDVQQYGDPEDPRFSAQEYSDDAFTPDAERSAALSLASMGAYAPMTSIIAAEEAYYSTAGYNGDSSSGHTTKTVAPSSSGFGFATSTATASTAATEVQKNLPFGFTLPTPPSLPFARDVRHPRDFNA
;
A
#
# COMPACT_ATOMS: atom_id res chain seq x y z
N MET A 1 71.61 20.54 -10.71
CA MET A 1 70.61 20.28 -11.74
C MET A 1 69.87 19.04 -11.28
N ALA A 2 68.76 19.22 -10.62
CA ALA A 2 67.95 18.14 -10.06
C ALA A 2 66.62 18.16 -10.82
N THR A 3 66.29 17.08 -11.49
CA THR A 3 65.03 16.83 -12.19
C THR A 3 64.08 16.14 -11.24
N THR A 4 63.00 16.86 -10.91
CA THR A 4 61.87 16.35 -10.12
C THR A 4 60.92 15.59 -11.04
N LEU A 5 60.78 14.28 -10.83
CA LEU A 5 59.69 13.47 -11.38
C LEU A 5 58.44 13.64 -10.51
N SER A 6 57.37 14.15 -11.12
CA SER A 6 56.04 14.12 -10.53
C SER A 6 55.40 12.74 -10.79
N MET A 7 55.17 11.95 -9.73
CA MET A 7 54.31 10.77 -9.78
C MET A 7 52.84 11.20 -9.67
N LEU A 8 52.09 10.96 -10.72
CA LEU A 8 50.62 11.03 -10.72
C LEU A 8 50.11 9.72 -10.12
N ALA A 9 49.60 9.79 -8.89
CA ALA A 9 48.93 8.67 -8.30
C ALA A 9 47.51 8.59 -8.85
N LEU A 10 47.24 7.58 -9.68
CA LEU A 10 45.88 7.17 -10.06
C LEU A 10 45.29 6.42 -8.86
N SER A 11 44.40 7.05 -8.14
CA SER A 11 43.55 6.36 -7.17
C SER A 11 42.44 5.61 -7.92
N LEU A 12 42.63 4.32 -8.13
CA LEU A 12 41.52 3.42 -8.45
C LEU A 12 40.62 3.38 -7.20
N ALA A 13 39.47 4.00 -7.30
CA ALA A 13 38.36 3.72 -6.37
C ALA A 13 37.88 2.29 -6.68
N ALA A 14 38.30 1.33 -5.87
CA ALA A 14 37.65 0.04 -5.81
C ALA A 14 36.25 0.28 -5.25
N ALA A 15 35.23 0.23 -6.10
CA ALA A 15 33.87 0.04 -5.67
C ALA A 15 33.83 -1.33 -4.98
N SER A 16 33.93 -1.33 -3.67
CA SER A 16 33.57 -2.48 -2.86
C SER A 16 32.07 -2.65 -3.05
N SER A 17 31.67 -3.69 -3.78
CA SER A 17 30.31 -4.22 -3.71
C SER A 17 30.12 -4.65 -2.24
N VAL A 18 29.47 -3.81 -1.46
CA VAL A 18 28.86 -4.23 -0.20
C VAL A 18 27.71 -5.10 -0.64
N SER A 19 27.93 -6.42 -0.68
CA SER A 19 26.81 -7.35 -0.68
C SER A 19 26.03 -7.03 0.58
N ALA A 20 24.78 -6.63 0.44
CA ALA A 20 23.84 -6.59 1.54
C ALA A 20 23.79 -8.02 2.07
N GLN A 21 24.58 -8.31 3.11
CA GLN A 21 24.42 -9.55 3.84
C GLN A 21 23.16 -9.36 4.65
N GLY A 22 22.03 -9.85 4.10
CA GLY A 22 20.84 -10.13 4.88
C GLY A 22 21.25 -10.90 6.13
N PHE A 23 20.55 -10.73 7.19
CA PHE A 23 20.78 -11.37 8.47
C PHE A 23 20.90 -12.88 8.29
N ILE A 24 22.11 -13.43 8.29
CA ILE A 24 22.32 -14.86 8.43
C ILE A 24 22.14 -15.17 9.92
N GLY A 25 20.87 -15.26 10.34
CA GLY A 25 20.54 -15.79 11.65
C GLY A 25 20.88 -17.27 11.76
N PRO A 26 20.90 -17.85 12.98
CA PRO A 26 21.06 -19.29 13.14
C PRO A 26 19.95 -20.02 12.34
N PRO A 27 20.18 -21.28 11.91
CA PRO A 27 19.20 -22.01 11.11
C PRO A 27 17.85 -22.02 11.82
N TRP A 28 16.80 -21.69 11.06
CA TRP A 28 15.42 -21.61 11.52
C TRP A 28 15.03 -22.84 12.38
N ARG A 29 14.42 -22.58 13.53
CA ARG A 29 13.91 -23.60 14.43
C ARG A 29 12.54 -23.15 14.92
N GLY A 30 11.52 -23.38 14.08
CA GLY A 30 10.14 -23.11 14.47
C GLY A 30 9.73 -23.87 15.72
N ALA A 31 8.95 -23.21 16.56
CA ALA A 31 8.49 -23.69 17.85
C ALA A 31 7.30 -24.67 17.78
N GLY A 32 7.02 -25.28 16.63
CA GLY A 32 5.84 -26.10 16.41
C GLY A 32 4.69 -25.30 15.79
N ARG A 33 3.47 -25.54 16.24
CA ARG A 33 2.23 -24.89 15.77
C ARG A 33 1.53 -24.16 16.90
N SER A 34 0.67 -23.24 16.57
CA SER A 34 -0.23 -22.63 17.56
C SER A 34 -1.09 -23.68 18.24
N ALA A 35 -1.42 -23.45 19.50
CA ALA A 35 -2.22 -24.39 20.28
C ALA A 35 -3.60 -24.61 19.64
N GLY A 36 -3.94 -25.85 19.29
CA GLY A 36 -5.20 -26.21 18.63
C GLY A 36 -5.18 -26.13 17.09
N SER A 37 -4.13 -25.63 16.48
CA SER A 37 -4.00 -25.59 15.03
C SER A 37 -3.88 -27.00 14.42
N PRO A 38 -4.47 -27.22 13.23
CA PRO A 38 -4.33 -28.45 12.47
C PRO A 38 -2.88 -28.67 11.99
N ASP A 39 -2.59 -29.87 11.51
CA ASP A 39 -1.33 -30.12 10.79
C ASP A 39 -1.46 -29.66 9.34
N TYR A 40 -0.64 -28.67 8.96
CA TYR A 40 -0.65 -28.10 7.61
C TYR A 40 0.41 -28.69 6.68
N SER A 41 1.25 -29.62 7.17
CA SER A 41 2.43 -30.13 6.42
C SER A 41 2.07 -30.74 5.07
N ASP A 42 0.91 -31.42 4.99
CA ASP A 42 0.43 -32.05 3.76
C ASP A 42 -0.10 -31.05 2.72
N TYR A 43 -0.31 -29.78 3.11
CA TYR A 43 -0.91 -28.75 2.26
C TYR A 43 0.06 -27.73 1.69
N LEU A 44 1.35 -27.83 2.04
CA LEU A 44 2.38 -26.96 1.50
C LEU A 44 2.41 -27.06 -0.03
N TYR A 45 2.18 -25.94 -0.70
CA TYR A 45 2.20 -25.83 -2.16
C TYR A 45 1.24 -26.80 -2.89
N SER A 46 0.13 -27.15 -2.26
CA SER A 46 -0.88 -28.05 -2.83
C SER A 46 -1.96 -27.31 -3.61
N SER A 47 -2.21 -26.05 -3.31
CA SER A 47 -3.24 -25.22 -3.95
C SER A 47 -2.62 -24.16 -4.87
N PRO A 48 -3.26 -23.83 -6.01
CA PRO A 48 -2.80 -22.73 -6.85
C PRO A 48 -3.00 -21.39 -6.18
N LEU A 49 -2.14 -20.42 -6.51
CA LEU A 49 -2.30 -19.03 -6.10
C LEU A 49 -3.61 -18.47 -6.70
N PRO A 50 -4.57 -17.99 -5.90
CA PRO A 50 -5.70 -17.26 -6.42
C PRO A 50 -5.25 -15.86 -6.87
N ILE A 51 -5.81 -15.40 -7.98
CA ILE A 51 -5.66 -14.01 -8.41
C ILE A 51 -6.98 -13.31 -8.12
N PRO A 52 -6.99 -12.26 -7.29
CA PRO A 52 -8.21 -11.53 -6.98
C PRO A 52 -8.88 -10.98 -8.25
N PRO A 53 -10.21 -10.97 -8.33
CA PRO A 53 -10.91 -10.42 -9.49
C PRO A 53 -10.60 -8.93 -9.65
N VAL A 54 -10.58 -8.46 -10.89
CA VAL A 54 -10.42 -7.02 -11.17
C VAL A 54 -11.78 -6.34 -11.08
N ALA A 55 -11.86 -5.29 -10.24
CA ALA A 55 -13.05 -4.47 -10.14
C ALA A 55 -13.39 -3.82 -11.49
N GLN A 56 -14.66 -3.81 -11.85
CA GLN A 56 -15.15 -3.15 -13.05
C GLN A 56 -16.05 -1.98 -12.62
N PRO A 57 -15.94 -0.81 -13.26
CA PRO A 57 -16.82 0.29 -12.92
C PRO A 57 -18.27 -0.02 -13.29
N ASP A 58 -19.20 0.35 -12.41
CA ASP A 58 -20.64 0.28 -12.68
C ASP A 58 -21.00 1.21 -13.84
N PHE A 59 -20.34 2.37 -13.90
CA PHE A 59 -20.40 3.30 -15.02
C PHE A 59 -19.19 4.24 -15.03
N THR A 60 -18.95 4.86 -16.20
CA THR A 60 -17.89 5.87 -16.40
C THR A 60 -18.52 7.13 -16.98
N GLU A 61 -18.14 8.30 -16.46
CA GLU A 61 -18.62 9.61 -16.90
C GLU A 61 -17.46 10.55 -17.21
N THR A 62 -17.79 11.60 -17.97
CA THR A 62 -16.89 12.75 -18.15
C THR A 62 -17.53 13.99 -17.53
N VAL A 63 -16.92 14.51 -16.47
CA VAL A 63 -17.39 15.69 -15.74
C VAL A 63 -16.34 16.79 -15.89
N ASP A 64 -16.70 17.90 -16.54
CA ASP A 64 -15.80 19.03 -16.81
C ASP A 64 -14.46 18.64 -17.45
N GLY A 65 -14.50 17.63 -18.33
CA GLY A 65 -13.33 17.10 -19.04
C GLY A 65 -12.51 16.06 -18.25
N ARG A 66 -12.86 15.77 -16.99
CA ARG A 66 -12.23 14.74 -16.15
C ARG A 66 -12.97 13.42 -16.34
N GLN A 67 -12.24 12.30 -16.41
CA GLN A 67 -12.83 10.96 -16.41
C GLN A 67 -13.11 10.56 -14.96
N VAL A 68 -14.31 10.06 -14.70
CA VAL A 68 -14.74 9.60 -13.38
C VAL A 68 -15.36 8.21 -13.54
N GLU A 69 -14.86 7.27 -12.76
CA GLU A 69 -15.38 5.91 -12.68
C GLU A 69 -16.06 5.70 -11.33
N PHE A 70 -17.23 5.09 -11.36
CA PHE A 70 -18.00 4.77 -10.17
C PHE A 70 -18.04 3.26 -9.93
N TYR A 71 -17.89 2.87 -8.66
CA TYR A 71 -17.90 1.48 -8.21
C TYR A 71 -18.77 1.32 -6.97
N THR A 72 -19.42 0.17 -6.85
CA THR A 72 -20.12 -0.24 -5.62
C THR A 72 -19.40 -1.45 -5.01
N MET A 73 -19.08 -1.35 -3.73
CA MET A 73 -18.40 -2.37 -2.96
C MET A 73 -19.21 -2.69 -1.69
N THR A 74 -19.48 -3.96 -1.44
CA THR A 74 -20.16 -4.39 -0.21
C THR A 74 -19.17 -5.08 0.70
N ILE A 75 -19.09 -4.64 1.95
CA ILE A 75 -18.42 -5.38 3.02
C ILE A 75 -19.42 -6.43 3.50
N GLU A 76 -19.08 -7.70 3.43
CA GLU A 76 -20.01 -8.77 3.78
C GLU A 76 -19.31 -10.03 4.28
N SER A 77 -20.03 -10.79 5.11
CA SER A 77 -19.58 -12.08 5.62
C SER A 77 -19.78 -13.16 4.57
N PHE A 78 -18.79 -14.04 4.44
CA PHE A 78 -18.85 -15.20 3.55
C PHE A 78 -18.06 -16.37 4.13
N THR A 79 -18.11 -17.53 3.49
CA THR A 79 -17.32 -18.69 3.90
C THR A 79 -16.45 -19.19 2.77
N GLN A 80 -15.22 -19.57 3.10
CA GLN A 80 -14.25 -20.11 2.14
C GLN A 80 -13.71 -21.46 2.62
N GLN A 81 -13.74 -22.46 1.75
CA GLN A 81 -13.12 -23.75 2.02
C GLN A 81 -11.61 -23.64 1.74
N VAL A 82 -10.83 -23.45 2.81
CA VAL A 82 -9.37 -23.30 2.70
C VAL A 82 -8.66 -24.66 2.71
N TYR A 83 -9.00 -25.53 3.66
CA TYR A 83 -8.45 -26.87 3.79
C TYR A 83 -9.50 -27.93 3.44
N PRO A 84 -9.21 -28.85 2.50
CA PRO A 84 -10.22 -29.78 1.95
C PRO A 84 -10.85 -30.72 2.97
N ASN A 85 -10.17 -31.00 4.08
CA ASN A 85 -10.58 -31.95 5.12
C ASN A 85 -11.09 -31.28 6.41
N LEU A 86 -11.17 -29.95 6.44
CA LEU A 86 -11.69 -29.19 7.57
C LEU A 86 -13.02 -28.51 7.19
N GLY A 87 -13.64 -27.81 8.13
CA GLY A 87 -14.76 -26.91 7.85
C GLY A 87 -14.35 -25.70 7.03
N ALA A 88 -15.32 -24.98 6.52
CA ALA A 88 -15.06 -23.69 5.86
C ALA A 88 -14.70 -22.62 6.90
N ALA A 89 -13.76 -21.74 6.54
CA ALA A 89 -13.42 -20.57 7.33
C ALA A 89 -14.46 -19.47 7.13
N HIS A 90 -14.81 -18.77 8.19
CA HIS A 90 -15.63 -17.57 8.17
C HIS A 90 -14.74 -16.36 7.89
N LEU A 91 -15.11 -15.55 6.91
CA LEU A 91 -14.40 -14.36 6.46
C LEU A 91 -15.37 -13.20 6.32
N ILE A 92 -14.82 -11.98 6.37
CA ILE A 92 -15.54 -10.73 6.10
C ILE A 92 -14.69 -9.95 5.12
N GLY A 93 -15.19 -9.71 3.91
CA GLY A 93 -14.39 -9.08 2.86
C GLY A 93 -15.24 -8.24 1.93
N TYR A 94 -14.61 -7.73 0.90
CA TYR A 94 -15.26 -6.87 -0.09
C TYR A 94 -15.85 -7.72 -1.22
N ASN A 95 -17.15 -7.56 -1.49
CA ASN A 95 -17.91 -8.31 -2.49
C ASN A 95 -17.74 -9.83 -2.34
N GLY A 96 -17.76 -10.33 -1.10
CA GLY A 96 -17.69 -11.76 -0.77
C GLY A 96 -16.38 -12.43 -1.15
N THR A 97 -15.28 -11.67 -1.25
CA THR A 97 -13.93 -12.18 -1.52
C THR A 97 -12.90 -11.61 -0.56
N ALA A 98 -11.83 -12.37 -0.31
CA ALA A 98 -10.61 -11.93 0.37
C ALA A 98 -9.38 -12.51 -0.36
N PRO A 99 -8.39 -11.70 -0.74
CA PRO A 99 -8.47 -10.24 -0.76
C PRO A 99 -9.66 -9.75 -1.58
N GLY A 100 -10.12 -8.53 -1.31
CA GLY A 100 -11.17 -7.88 -2.11
C GLY A 100 -10.77 -7.71 -3.59
N PRO A 101 -11.70 -7.33 -4.47
CA PRO A 101 -11.42 -7.08 -5.88
C PRO A 101 -10.27 -6.09 -6.07
N SER A 102 -9.35 -6.39 -6.99
CA SER A 102 -8.23 -5.51 -7.31
C SER A 102 -8.67 -4.37 -8.22
N PHE A 103 -8.27 -3.15 -7.88
CA PHE A 103 -8.45 -1.99 -8.75
C PHE A 103 -7.18 -1.75 -9.58
N PHE A 104 -7.35 -1.51 -10.88
CA PHE A 104 -6.29 -1.08 -11.78
C PHE A 104 -6.74 0.19 -12.49
N ILE A 105 -6.43 1.32 -11.89
CA ILE A 105 -6.94 2.61 -12.33
C ILE A 105 -5.89 3.33 -13.16
N LYS A 106 -6.30 3.85 -14.29
CA LYS A 106 -5.43 4.69 -15.11
C LYS A 106 -5.19 6.01 -14.40
N LYS A 107 -3.94 6.41 -14.29
CA LYS A 107 -3.53 7.70 -13.72
C LYS A 107 -4.35 8.86 -14.30
N GLY A 108 -4.89 9.69 -13.40
CA GLY A 108 -5.73 10.83 -13.73
C GLY A 108 -7.20 10.50 -14.01
N THR A 109 -7.62 9.24 -13.82
CA THR A 109 -9.03 8.86 -13.77
C THR A 109 -9.49 8.93 -12.32
N GLU A 110 -10.38 9.85 -12.02
CA GLU A 110 -10.96 9.95 -10.67
C GLU A 110 -11.89 8.76 -10.41
N THR A 111 -11.92 8.27 -9.18
CA THR A 111 -12.83 7.18 -8.80
C THR A 111 -13.71 7.59 -7.64
N ILE A 112 -14.97 7.21 -7.71
CA ILE A 112 -15.91 7.29 -6.60
C ILE A 112 -16.31 5.86 -6.26
N ILE A 113 -16.04 5.44 -5.03
CA ILE A 113 -16.37 4.09 -4.58
C ILE A 113 -17.38 4.19 -3.45
N ARG A 114 -18.56 3.62 -3.68
CA ARG A 114 -19.59 3.47 -2.66
C ARG A 114 -19.34 2.19 -1.89
N TYR A 115 -19.03 2.31 -0.61
CA TYR A 115 -18.96 1.16 0.27
C TYR A 115 -20.26 1.03 1.07
N LEU A 116 -20.85 -0.17 1.05
CA LEU A 116 -21.98 -0.58 1.90
C LEU A 116 -21.47 -1.54 2.96
N ASN A 117 -21.66 -1.22 4.22
CA ASN A 117 -21.27 -2.09 5.32
C ASN A 117 -22.42 -3.07 5.67
N ASN A 118 -22.35 -4.28 5.13
CA ASN A 118 -23.14 -5.45 5.51
C ASN A 118 -22.32 -6.49 6.30
N GLY A 119 -21.20 -6.05 6.90
CA GLY A 119 -20.34 -6.88 7.73
C GLY A 119 -20.91 -7.09 9.13
N GLU A 120 -20.01 -7.28 10.10
CA GLU A 120 -20.37 -7.61 11.48
C GLU A 120 -20.00 -6.51 12.49
N LYS A 121 -19.18 -5.57 12.07
CA LYS A 121 -18.69 -4.43 12.86
C LYS A 121 -18.72 -3.16 12.02
N SER A 122 -18.58 -2.01 12.69
CA SER A 122 -18.31 -0.75 11.99
C SER A 122 -17.03 -0.85 11.15
N SER A 123 -16.94 -0.03 10.12
CA SER A 123 -15.81 0.00 9.18
C SER A 123 -15.57 1.42 8.65
N ALA A 124 -14.30 1.79 8.50
CA ALA A 124 -13.87 2.95 7.74
C ALA A 124 -12.89 2.48 6.66
N VAL A 125 -12.95 3.00 5.44
CA VAL A 125 -12.07 2.51 4.37
C VAL A 125 -10.99 3.54 4.06
N HIS A 126 -9.73 3.15 4.25
CA HIS A 126 -8.56 3.93 3.86
C HIS A 126 -7.98 3.43 2.54
N LEU A 127 -7.70 4.33 1.60
CA LEU A 127 -6.91 4.05 0.40
C LEU A 127 -5.44 4.41 0.69
N HIS A 128 -4.69 3.43 1.14
CA HIS A 128 -3.33 3.57 1.61
C HIS A 128 -2.37 3.96 0.48
N GLY A 129 -1.75 5.12 0.61
CA GLY A 129 -0.81 5.70 -0.37
C GLY A 129 -1.43 6.73 -1.32
N SER A 130 -2.69 7.12 -1.12
CA SER A 130 -3.38 8.11 -1.94
C SER A 130 -3.21 9.54 -1.43
N TYR A 131 -3.27 10.51 -2.37
CA TYR A 131 -3.37 11.95 -2.08
C TYR A 131 -4.83 12.37 -1.94
N THR A 132 -5.55 11.68 -1.08
CA THR A 132 -6.97 11.92 -0.84
C THR A 132 -7.16 13.14 0.07
N HIS A 133 -8.24 13.90 -0.15
CA HIS A 133 -8.66 14.88 0.84
C HIS A 133 -9.08 14.19 2.14
N SER A 134 -8.87 14.87 3.26
CA SER A 134 -9.14 14.38 4.61
C SER A 134 -10.55 13.79 4.78
N ALA A 135 -11.57 14.42 4.18
CA ALA A 135 -12.97 13.95 4.23
C ALA A 135 -13.22 12.54 3.64
N TRP A 136 -12.28 12.04 2.81
CA TRP A 136 -12.38 10.72 2.16
C TRP A 136 -11.16 9.83 2.40
N ASP A 137 -10.32 10.20 3.37
CA ASP A 137 -9.07 9.49 3.67
C ASP A 137 -9.27 8.26 4.58
N GLY A 138 -10.48 8.01 5.07
CA GLY A 138 -10.77 6.90 5.96
C GLY A 138 -10.35 7.19 7.41
N TRP A 139 -10.75 8.35 7.94
CA TRP A 139 -10.51 8.73 9.32
C TRP A 139 -11.10 7.70 10.29
N ALA A 140 -10.30 7.27 11.27
CA ALA A 140 -10.63 6.13 12.13
C ALA A 140 -11.96 6.30 12.92
N ALA A 141 -12.33 7.53 13.27
CA ALA A 141 -13.59 7.81 13.97
C ALA A 141 -14.77 8.14 13.03
N ASP A 142 -14.57 8.18 11.71
CA ASP A 142 -15.64 8.40 10.71
C ASP A 142 -16.09 7.05 10.12
N GLU A 143 -16.75 6.29 10.96
CA GLU A 143 -17.14 4.92 10.70
C GLU A 143 -18.50 4.79 9.99
N MET A 144 -18.63 3.75 9.20
CA MET A 144 -19.91 3.22 8.71
C MET A 144 -20.36 2.11 9.65
N GLU A 145 -21.45 2.31 10.36
CA GLU A 145 -22.09 1.24 11.11
C GLU A 145 -22.67 0.17 10.18
N VAL A 146 -22.96 -1.01 10.72
CA VAL A 146 -23.61 -2.07 9.95
C VAL A 146 -24.97 -1.61 9.43
N GLY A 147 -25.17 -1.69 8.12
CA GLY A 147 -26.37 -1.18 7.43
C GLY A 147 -26.20 0.25 6.91
N GLN A 148 -25.03 0.85 7.05
CA GLN A 148 -24.73 2.17 6.49
C GLN A 148 -23.83 2.07 5.27
N TRP A 149 -23.78 3.14 4.49
CA TRP A 149 -22.90 3.28 3.32
C TRP A 149 -22.29 4.68 3.26
N LYS A 150 -21.14 4.78 2.55
CA LYS A 150 -20.43 6.04 2.31
C LYS A 150 -19.79 6.04 0.94
N ASP A 151 -19.79 7.20 0.27
CA ASP A 151 -19.06 7.44 -0.97
C ASP A 151 -17.66 7.99 -0.64
N TYR A 152 -16.63 7.31 -1.13
CA TYR A 152 -15.24 7.76 -1.09
C TYR A 152 -14.81 8.24 -2.46
N TYR A 153 -14.14 9.40 -2.52
CA TYR A 153 -13.75 10.04 -3.76
C TYR A 153 -12.23 10.21 -3.83
N TYR A 154 -11.60 9.60 -4.83
CA TYR A 154 -10.16 9.52 -4.98
C TYR A 154 -9.65 10.18 -6.27
N PRO A 155 -8.49 10.91 -6.23
CA PRO A 155 -7.97 11.67 -7.36
C PRO A 155 -7.24 10.81 -8.39
N ASN A 156 -6.51 9.77 -7.96
CA ASN A 156 -5.64 8.91 -8.78
C ASN A 156 -4.67 9.70 -9.67
N SER A 157 -4.20 10.84 -9.20
CA SER A 157 -3.30 11.76 -9.92
C SER A 157 -1.85 11.61 -9.50
N GLU A 158 -1.58 10.80 -8.50
CA GLU A 158 -0.28 10.44 -7.97
C GLU A 158 0.59 9.77 -9.05
N SER A 159 1.89 9.59 -8.77
CA SER A 159 2.72 8.70 -9.59
C SER A 159 2.11 7.31 -9.64
N ALA A 160 2.24 6.63 -10.78
CA ALA A 160 1.86 5.23 -10.88
C ALA A 160 2.55 4.42 -9.78
N ARG A 161 1.76 3.66 -9.01
CA ARG A 161 2.21 3.03 -7.77
C ARG A 161 1.31 1.88 -7.32
N PRO A 162 1.86 0.92 -6.55
CA PRO A 162 1.08 -0.07 -5.84
C PRO A 162 0.49 0.56 -4.57
N MET A 163 -0.82 0.69 -4.50
CA MET A 163 -1.59 1.05 -3.32
C MET A 163 -2.43 -0.15 -2.88
N TRP A 164 -3.08 -0.05 -1.74
CA TRP A 164 -4.05 -1.01 -1.27
C TRP A 164 -5.13 -0.31 -0.44
N TYR A 165 -6.28 -0.93 -0.28
CA TYR A 165 -7.36 -0.39 0.52
C TYR A 165 -7.70 -1.38 1.64
N HIS A 166 -7.99 -0.84 2.82
CA HIS A 166 -8.26 -1.67 3.99
C HIS A 166 -9.15 -0.94 4.99
N ASP A 167 -9.68 -1.69 5.93
CA ASP A 167 -10.40 -1.12 7.06
C ASP A 167 -9.47 -0.26 7.93
N HIS A 168 -10.02 0.81 8.50
CA HIS A 168 -9.32 1.74 9.37
C HIS A 168 -10.18 2.21 10.56
N ALA A 169 -11.22 1.42 10.95
CA ALA A 169 -12.12 1.77 12.03
C ALA A 169 -11.45 1.67 13.41
N GLU A 170 -11.69 2.65 14.28
CA GLU A 170 -11.05 2.75 15.60
C GLU A 170 -11.27 1.49 16.44
N GLY A 171 -10.17 0.85 16.88
CA GLY A 171 -10.18 -0.36 17.72
C GLY A 171 -10.67 -1.63 17.00
N HIS A 172 -10.83 -1.60 15.68
CA HIS A 172 -11.31 -2.73 14.87
C HIS A 172 -10.46 -3.05 13.66
N THR A 173 -9.50 -2.18 13.30
CA THR A 173 -8.64 -2.31 12.12
C THR A 173 -7.99 -3.69 12.04
N ALA A 174 -7.36 -4.16 13.11
CA ALA A 174 -6.68 -5.46 13.13
C ALA A 174 -7.65 -6.61 12.87
N SER A 175 -8.81 -6.62 13.54
CA SER A 175 -9.76 -7.72 13.36
C SER A 175 -10.40 -7.68 11.97
N ASN A 176 -10.79 -6.51 11.47
CA ASN A 176 -11.44 -6.37 10.17
C ASN A 176 -10.48 -6.76 9.03
N ALA A 177 -9.23 -6.29 9.05
CA ALA A 177 -8.21 -6.69 8.09
C ALA A 177 -7.85 -8.19 8.19
N TYR A 178 -7.75 -8.75 9.41
CA TYR A 178 -7.46 -10.16 9.62
C TYR A 178 -8.52 -11.07 8.99
N PHE A 179 -9.79 -10.72 9.10
CA PHE A 179 -10.88 -11.50 8.52
C PHE A 179 -11.08 -11.26 7.03
N GLY A 180 -10.38 -10.29 6.39
CA GLY A 180 -10.36 -10.17 4.94
C GLY A 180 -10.68 -8.79 4.36
N GLN A 181 -10.86 -7.75 5.20
CA GLN A 181 -11.13 -6.40 4.70
C GLN A 181 -9.84 -5.69 4.23
N ALA A 182 -9.26 -6.24 3.17
CA ALA A 182 -8.11 -5.68 2.47
C ALA A 182 -8.17 -6.04 0.98
N GLY A 183 -7.64 -5.18 0.10
CA GLY A 183 -7.57 -5.42 -1.33
C GLY A 183 -6.53 -4.56 -2.04
N VAL A 184 -6.12 -5.00 -3.21
CA VAL A 184 -5.09 -4.35 -4.02
C VAL A 184 -5.68 -3.18 -4.81
N TYR A 185 -4.94 -2.07 -4.87
CA TYR A 185 -5.27 -0.92 -5.70
C TYR A 185 -4.01 -0.42 -6.41
N VAL A 186 -4.00 -0.39 -7.74
CA VAL A 186 -2.84 0.02 -8.53
C VAL A 186 -3.22 1.20 -9.42
N ILE A 187 -2.49 2.30 -9.30
CA ILE A 187 -2.50 3.34 -10.32
C ILE A 187 -1.46 2.95 -11.37
N TRP A 188 -1.87 2.85 -12.62
CA TRP A 188 -0.99 2.59 -13.75
C TRP A 188 -0.91 3.79 -14.69
N ASP A 189 0.28 4.04 -15.26
CA ASP A 189 0.53 5.11 -16.22
C ASP A 189 0.90 4.47 -17.58
N PRO A 190 0.20 4.80 -18.70
CA PRO A 190 0.56 4.33 -20.03
C PRO A 190 2.02 4.63 -20.43
N GLU A 191 2.66 5.61 -19.79
CA GLU A 191 4.08 5.89 -20.02
C GLU A 191 4.99 4.74 -19.55
N GLU A 192 4.56 3.96 -18.54
CA GLU A 192 5.30 2.77 -18.08
C GLU A 192 5.33 1.65 -19.15
N ASP A 193 4.35 1.57 -20.04
CA ASP A 193 4.35 0.58 -21.12
C ASP A 193 5.58 0.72 -22.04
N LYS A 194 6.14 1.93 -22.13
CA LYS A 194 7.35 2.21 -22.94
C LYS A 194 8.62 1.61 -22.34
N LEU A 195 8.60 1.24 -21.06
CA LEU A 195 9.72 0.61 -20.37
C LEU A 195 9.89 -0.87 -20.75
N GLY A 196 8.86 -1.49 -21.32
CA GLY A 196 8.87 -2.91 -21.68
C GLY A 196 8.99 -3.85 -20.47
N LEU A 197 8.53 -3.41 -19.31
CA LEU A 197 8.43 -4.24 -18.11
C LEU A 197 7.34 -5.30 -18.28
N PRO A 198 7.49 -6.48 -17.64
CA PRO A 198 6.44 -7.49 -17.65
C PRO A 198 5.10 -6.89 -17.22
N ASN A 199 4.04 -7.20 -17.97
CA ASN A 199 2.68 -6.73 -17.75
C ASN A 199 1.66 -7.84 -18.04
N GLY A 200 0.37 -7.58 -17.85
CA GLY A 200 -0.69 -8.54 -18.07
C GLY A 200 -0.52 -9.78 -17.20
N ASN A 201 -0.50 -10.96 -17.83
CA ASN A 201 -0.33 -12.24 -17.14
C ASN A 201 1.03 -12.41 -16.42
N TYR A 202 1.96 -11.50 -16.64
CA TYR A 202 3.32 -11.51 -16.09
C TYR A 202 3.54 -10.42 -15.03
N ASP A 203 2.46 -9.77 -14.58
CA ASP A 203 2.43 -8.76 -13.51
C ASP A 203 1.46 -9.24 -12.42
N ILE A 204 2.00 -9.75 -11.33
CA ILE A 204 1.26 -10.55 -10.35
C ILE A 204 1.25 -9.85 -9.00
N PRO A 205 0.07 -9.46 -8.47
CA PRO A 205 -0.06 -9.00 -7.10
C PRO A 205 0.04 -10.16 -6.12
N LEU A 206 0.84 -9.99 -5.08
CA LEU A 206 1.10 -10.94 -4.01
C LEU A 206 0.81 -10.28 -2.67
N ALA A 207 -0.44 -10.41 -2.20
CA ALA A 207 -0.87 -9.93 -0.89
C ALA A 207 -0.48 -10.95 0.18
N LEU A 208 0.44 -10.55 1.05
CA LEU A 208 0.98 -11.39 2.12
C LEU A 208 0.16 -11.19 3.39
N SER A 209 -0.18 -12.25 4.06
CA SER A 209 -0.79 -12.23 5.40
C SER A 209 -0.41 -13.48 6.19
N ASP A 210 -0.71 -13.49 7.48
CA ASP A 210 -0.55 -14.68 8.30
C ASP A 210 -1.79 -14.91 9.15
N LYS A 211 -2.17 -16.17 9.30
CA LYS A 211 -3.40 -16.55 9.99
C LYS A 211 -3.16 -17.75 10.89
N THR A 212 -4.10 -17.97 11.83
CA THR A 212 -4.17 -19.19 12.65
C THR A 212 -5.55 -19.80 12.48
N TYR A 213 -5.60 -21.10 12.25
CA TYR A 213 -6.84 -21.86 12.11
C TYR A 213 -7.12 -22.68 13.35
N GLN A 214 -8.41 -22.81 13.68
CA GLN A 214 -8.91 -23.76 14.68
C GLN A 214 -9.01 -25.17 14.08
N SER A 215 -9.13 -26.18 14.93
CA SER A 215 -9.23 -27.58 14.49
C SER A 215 -10.47 -27.89 13.62
N ASN A 216 -11.48 -27.04 13.64
CA ASN A 216 -12.67 -27.14 12.80
C ASN A 216 -12.49 -26.52 11.41
N GLY A 217 -11.38 -25.80 11.15
CA GLY A 217 -11.10 -25.13 9.88
C GLY A 217 -11.45 -23.64 9.85
N ASP A 218 -12.04 -23.13 10.91
CA ASP A 218 -12.35 -21.70 11.02
C ASP A 218 -11.13 -20.90 11.50
N LEU A 219 -11.10 -19.58 11.28
CA LEU A 219 -10.05 -18.73 11.78
C LEU A 219 -10.11 -18.58 13.31
N ALA A 220 -8.96 -18.59 13.94
CA ALA A 220 -8.85 -18.15 15.32
C ALA A 220 -8.88 -16.62 15.38
N SER A 221 -9.65 -16.07 16.32
CA SER A 221 -9.67 -14.61 16.50
C SER A 221 -8.28 -14.09 16.87
N PRO A 222 -7.82 -12.97 16.29
CA PRO A 222 -6.54 -12.34 16.66
C PRO A 222 -6.58 -11.62 18.01
N GLY A 223 -7.74 -11.54 18.64
CA GLY A 223 -7.97 -10.72 19.84
C GLY A 223 -7.27 -11.18 21.10
N GLY A 224 -7.03 -10.24 22.01
CA GLY A 224 -6.65 -10.46 23.41
C GLY A 224 -5.16 -10.27 23.74
N ASN A 225 -4.25 -10.11 22.78
CA ASN A 225 -2.86 -9.76 23.06
C ASN A 225 -2.59 -8.35 22.51
N PRO A 226 -2.32 -7.34 23.36
CA PRO A 226 -2.08 -5.96 22.90
C PRO A 226 -0.71 -5.76 22.25
N ILE A 227 0.14 -6.80 22.23
CA ILE A 227 1.51 -6.67 21.75
C ILE A 227 1.64 -7.05 20.28
N ASN A 228 1.24 -8.28 19.94
CA ASN A 228 1.35 -8.79 18.56
C ASN A 228 0.43 -10.00 18.37
N PHE A 229 0.08 -10.22 17.11
CA PHE A 229 -0.48 -11.48 16.65
C PHE A 229 0.41 -12.05 15.54
N PHE A 230 0.89 -13.29 15.71
CA PHE A 230 1.62 -14.00 14.67
C PHE A 230 0.92 -15.31 14.36
N GLY A 231 0.40 -15.41 13.14
CA GLY A 231 -0.20 -16.64 12.62
C GLY A 231 0.85 -17.71 12.34
N ASP A 232 0.44 -18.97 12.43
CA ASP A 232 1.30 -20.12 12.10
C ASP A 232 1.14 -20.59 10.64
N THR A 233 0.33 -19.88 9.86
CA THR A 233 0.02 -20.18 8.46
C THR A 233 0.26 -18.94 7.60
N ILE A 234 1.25 -19.00 6.69
CA ILE A 234 1.54 -17.90 5.77
C ILE A 234 0.61 -17.99 4.55
N HIS A 235 -0.02 -16.89 4.23
CA HIS A 235 -0.94 -16.73 3.11
C HIS A 235 -0.36 -15.84 2.03
N VAL A 236 -0.69 -16.14 0.79
CA VAL A 236 -0.54 -15.24 -0.35
C VAL A 236 -1.88 -15.18 -1.07
N ASN A 237 -2.44 -13.98 -1.20
CA ASN A 237 -3.79 -13.78 -1.73
C ASN A 237 -4.84 -14.66 -1.01
N GLU A 238 -4.75 -14.72 0.32
CA GLU A 238 -5.60 -15.51 1.22
C GLU A 238 -5.57 -17.03 0.99
N GLN A 239 -4.58 -17.56 0.27
CA GLN A 239 -4.33 -18.98 0.13
C GLN A 239 -3.07 -19.39 0.91
N PRO A 240 -3.13 -20.39 1.83
CA PRO A 240 -1.95 -20.88 2.54
C PRO A 240 -0.92 -21.48 1.58
N TRP A 241 0.32 -21.01 1.68
CA TRP A 241 1.49 -21.53 0.94
C TRP A 241 1.15 -21.97 -0.50
N PRO A 242 0.63 -21.10 -1.37
CA PRO A 242 0.20 -21.51 -2.70
C PRO A 242 1.35 -21.83 -3.63
N TYR A 243 1.04 -22.42 -4.79
CA TYR A 243 1.95 -22.44 -5.92
C TYR A 243 1.44 -21.59 -7.08
N LEU A 244 2.36 -21.03 -7.86
CA LEU A 244 2.06 -20.38 -9.14
C LEU A 244 2.83 -21.10 -10.24
N ARG A 245 2.14 -21.46 -11.34
CA ARG A 245 2.78 -21.93 -12.56
C ARG A 245 3.26 -20.72 -13.35
N VAL A 246 4.55 -20.70 -13.69
CA VAL A 246 5.18 -19.61 -14.43
C VAL A 246 5.93 -20.14 -15.64
N GLU A 247 6.06 -19.33 -16.67
CA GLU A 247 6.92 -19.58 -17.81
C GLU A 247 8.38 -19.24 -17.46
N PRO A 248 9.40 -19.82 -18.15
CA PRO A 248 10.81 -19.50 -17.92
C PRO A 248 11.17 -18.13 -18.54
N ARG A 249 10.57 -17.05 -17.99
CA ARG A 249 10.74 -15.66 -18.39
C ARG A 249 10.68 -14.71 -17.21
N LYS A 250 10.79 -13.41 -17.44
CA LYS A 250 10.65 -12.39 -16.39
C LYS A 250 9.19 -12.17 -16.01
N TYR A 251 8.99 -11.95 -14.71
CA TYR A 251 7.73 -11.56 -14.09
C TYR A 251 7.95 -10.30 -13.24
N ARG A 252 6.95 -9.42 -13.21
CA ARG A 252 6.80 -8.34 -12.23
C ARG A 252 5.96 -8.89 -11.10
N LEU A 253 6.54 -8.99 -9.91
CA LEU A 253 5.86 -9.46 -8.71
C LEU A 253 5.67 -8.27 -7.79
N ARG A 254 4.43 -7.97 -7.40
CA ARG A 254 4.07 -6.85 -6.54
C ARG A 254 3.77 -7.37 -5.15
N PHE A 255 4.66 -7.17 -4.22
CA PHE A 255 4.48 -7.54 -2.83
C PHE A 255 3.72 -6.46 -2.07
N PHE A 256 2.69 -6.90 -1.32
CA PHE A 256 1.93 -6.09 -0.38
C PHE A 256 1.96 -6.82 0.96
N ASP A 257 2.51 -6.22 2.02
CA ASP A 257 2.37 -6.80 3.34
C ASP A 257 1.08 -6.33 3.99
N MET A 258 0.06 -7.18 3.93
CA MET A 258 -1.27 -6.98 4.51
C MET A 258 -1.43 -7.74 5.85
N SER A 259 -0.32 -8.20 6.44
CA SER A 259 -0.35 -8.84 7.77
C SER A 259 -0.70 -7.83 8.85
N ILE A 260 -1.35 -8.28 9.91
CA ILE A 260 -1.71 -7.37 11.01
C ILE A 260 -0.55 -7.08 11.97
N SER A 261 0.48 -7.96 12.02
CA SER A 261 1.65 -7.79 12.90
C SER A 261 2.97 -8.36 12.36
N ARG A 262 2.95 -9.13 11.27
CA ARG A 262 4.12 -9.86 10.79
C ARG A 262 4.86 -9.14 9.67
N PRO A 263 6.11 -8.69 9.87
CA PRO A 263 7.01 -8.32 8.79
C PRO A 263 7.68 -9.56 8.18
N TYR A 264 8.22 -9.42 6.97
CA TYR A 264 8.92 -10.47 6.25
C TYR A 264 10.32 -10.00 5.82
N ASP A 265 11.23 -10.96 5.67
CA ASP A 265 12.49 -10.82 4.92
C ASP A 265 12.46 -11.86 3.79
N LEU A 266 12.00 -11.42 2.62
CA LEU A 266 11.67 -12.29 1.49
C LEU A 266 12.88 -12.56 0.62
N TYR A 267 13.09 -13.83 0.26
CA TYR A 267 14.12 -14.24 -0.68
C TYR A 267 13.68 -15.43 -1.54
N PHE A 268 14.22 -15.52 -2.75
CA PHE A 268 13.99 -16.65 -3.64
C PHE A 268 15.07 -17.68 -3.46
N GLN A 269 14.66 -18.96 -3.37
CA GLN A 269 15.57 -20.08 -3.18
C GLN A 269 15.40 -21.11 -4.31
N ASP A 270 16.53 -21.53 -4.89
CA ASP A 270 16.57 -22.62 -5.86
C ASP A 270 16.46 -24.01 -5.18
N PRO A 271 16.29 -25.12 -5.95
CA PRO A 271 16.24 -26.46 -5.39
C PRO A 271 17.51 -26.91 -4.65
N ASP A 272 18.65 -26.28 -4.93
CA ASP A 272 19.94 -26.58 -4.31
C ASP A 272 20.17 -25.80 -3.00
N GLY A 273 19.23 -24.91 -2.65
CA GLY A 273 19.24 -24.10 -1.43
C GLY A 273 19.94 -22.75 -1.58
N ASN A 274 20.32 -22.34 -2.79
CA ASN A 274 20.96 -21.05 -3.02
C ASN A 274 19.93 -19.92 -3.09
N TRP A 275 20.30 -18.76 -2.57
CA TRP A 275 19.54 -17.52 -2.76
C TRP A 275 19.78 -16.98 -4.16
N ILE A 276 18.71 -16.47 -4.77
CA ILE A 276 18.73 -16.00 -6.15
C ILE A 276 18.58 -14.48 -6.15
N ASP A 277 19.43 -13.80 -6.91
CA ASP A 277 19.34 -12.36 -7.11
C ASP A 277 18.11 -11.98 -7.94
N PHE A 278 17.53 -10.80 -7.63
CA PHE A 278 16.43 -10.18 -8.37
C PHE A 278 16.61 -8.66 -8.37
N GLU A 279 15.74 -7.95 -9.08
CA GLU A 279 15.77 -6.49 -9.19
C GLU A 279 14.55 -5.89 -8.54
N VAL A 280 14.72 -5.05 -7.50
CA VAL A 280 13.65 -4.22 -6.95
C VAL A 280 13.53 -2.98 -7.82
N ILE A 281 12.32 -2.68 -8.30
CA ILE A 281 12.06 -1.62 -9.27
C ILE A 281 11.16 -0.50 -8.73
N ALA A 282 10.40 -0.76 -7.67
CA ALA A 282 9.47 0.20 -7.06
C ALA A 282 9.28 -0.07 -5.58
N SER A 283 8.81 0.95 -4.87
CA SER A 283 8.29 0.85 -3.52
C SER A 283 6.92 1.54 -3.42
N ASP A 284 6.46 1.86 -2.22
CA ASP A 284 5.14 2.41 -1.90
C ASP A 284 4.69 3.53 -2.85
N SER A 285 5.62 4.43 -3.23
CA SER A 285 5.30 5.61 -4.04
C SER A 285 5.66 5.47 -5.53
N GLY A 286 5.90 4.25 -6.01
CA GLY A 286 6.10 3.92 -7.42
C GLY A 286 7.56 3.65 -7.81
N LEU A 287 7.81 3.69 -9.13
CA LEU A 287 9.09 3.30 -9.72
C LEU A 287 10.29 4.10 -9.22
N PHE A 288 11.40 3.40 -9.00
CA PHE A 288 12.72 3.97 -8.71
C PHE A 288 13.32 4.67 -9.94
N GLY A 289 14.38 5.43 -9.73
CA GLY A 289 15.18 5.98 -10.82
C GLY A 289 15.83 4.91 -11.70
N GLY A 290 16.11 3.75 -11.13
CA GLY A 290 16.63 2.56 -11.80
C GLY A 290 16.52 1.34 -10.90
N PRO A 291 16.68 0.12 -11.46
CA PRO A 291 16.54 -1.12 -10.70
C PRO A 291 17.65 -1.26 -9.64
N VAL A 292 17.30 -1.82 -8.49
CA VAL A 292 18.23 -2.14 -7.41
C VAL A 292 18.36 -3.65 -7.30
N LYS A 293 19.55 -4.17 -7.60
CA LYS A 293 19.81 -5.60 -7.50
C LYS A 293 20.06 -6.02 -6.04
N THR A 294 19.34 -7.04 -5.60
CA THR A 294 19.45 -7.65 -4.28
C THR A 294 19.12 -9.13 -4.33
N ASN A 295 19.23 -9.86 -3.23
CA ASN A 295 18.77 -11.24 -3.08
C ASN A 295 17.76 -11.43 -1.95
N ASP A 296 17.40 -10.33 -1.25
CA ASP A 296 16.37 -10.28 -0.24
C ASP A 296 15.64 -8.94 -0.25
N VAL A 297 14.43 -8.90 0.31
CA VAL A 297 13.70 -7.67 0.56
C VAL A 297 12.96 -7.75 1.90
N VAL A 298 13.31 -6.83 2.81
CA VAL A 298 12.59 -6.64 4.06
C VAL A 298 11.36 -5.80 3.77
N ILE A 299 10.21 -6.33 4.14
CA ILE A 299 8.91 -5.68 3.96
C ILE A 299 8.13 -5.79 5.28
N SER A 300 7.50 -4.70 5.71
CA SER A 300 6.69 -4.66 6.92
C SER A 300 5.24 -4.27 6.59
N MET A 301 4.37 -4.43 7.58
CA MET A 301 2.95 -4.18 7.44
C MET A 301 2.69 -2.82 6.81
N GLY A 302 1.90 -2.79 5.74
CA GLY A 302 1.59 -1.60 4.94
C GLY A 302 2.60 -1.27 3.85
N GLU A 303 3.83 -1.78 3.88
CA GLU A 303 4.81 -1.54 2.82
C GLU A 303 4.48 -2.31 1.54
N ARG A 304 4.94 -1.77 0.41
CA ARG A 304 4.86 -2.40 -0.91
C ARG A 304 6.21 -2.32 -1.59
N TYR A 305 6.56 -3.41 -2.29
CA TYR A 305 7.70 -3.45 -3.21
C TYR A 305 7.34 -4.19 -4.49
N GLU A 306 7.89 -3.73 -5.61
CA GLU A 306 7.77 -4.43 -6.86
C GLU A 306 9.13 -4.92 -7.31
N VAL A 307 9.17 -6.18 -7.72
CA VAL A 307 10.41 -6.81 -8.15
C VAL A 307 10.28 -7.44 -9.52
N ILE A 308 11.36 -7.46 -10.28
CA ILE A 308 11.49 -8.28 -11.47
C ILE A 308 12.31 -9.51 -11.12
N PHE A 309 11.66 -10.68 -11.26
CA PHE A 309 12.32 -11.97 -11.12
C PHE A 309 12.42 -12.68 -12.47
N ASP A 310 13.61 -13.18 -12.81
CA ASP A 310 13.89 -13.86 -14.08
C ASP A 310 13.92 -15.38 -13.89
N PHE A 311 12.85 -16.05 -14.32
CA PHE A 311 12.75 -17.51 -14.28
C PHE A 311 13.45 -18.22 -15.45
N SER A 312 14.07 -17.52 -16.43
CA SER A 312 14.61 -18.10 -17.65
C SER A 312 15.68 -19.19 -17.42
N GLY A 313 16.45 -19.07 -16.30
CA GLY A 313 17.46 -20.07 -15.92
C GLY A 313 16.90 -21.30 -15.21
N PHE A 314 15.58 -21.42 -15.02
CA PHE A 314 14.97 -22.40 -14.11
C PHE A 314 13.89 -23.27 -14.77
N ALA A 315 13.88 -23.40 -16.11
CA ALA A 315 12.93 -24.26 -16.83
C ALA A 315 12.86 -25.67 -16.20
N GLY A 316 11.65 -26.16 -15.96
CA GLY A 316 11.37 -27.45 -15.33
C GLY A 316 11.69 -27.55 -13.85
N LYS A 317 12.09 -26.46 -13.18
CA LYS A 317 12.45 -26.42 -11.74
C LYS A 317 11.36 -25.76 -10.91
N ASN A 318 11.48 -25.92 -9.61
CA ASN A 318 10.68 -25.19 -8.62
C ASN A 318 11.54 -24.14 -7.93
N ILE A 319 11.06 -22.91 -7.87
CA ILE A 319 11.65 -21.83 -7.07
C ILE A 319 10.73 -21.58 -5.89
N THR A 320 11.28 -21.44 -4.69
CA THR A 320 10.49 -21.16 -3.49
C THR A 320 10.74 -19.74 -3.01
N LEU A 321 9.70 -18.96 -2.84
CA LEU A 321 9.74 -17.72 -2.07
C LEU A 321 9.70 -18.08 -0.60
N LYS A 322 10.66 -17.57 0.16
CA LYS A 322 10.85 -17.85 1.57
C LYS A 322 10.93 -16.58 2.39
N ASN A 323 10.77 -16.75 3.70
CA ASN A 323 10.91 -15.72 4.71
C ASN A 323 12.09 -16.06 5.62
N ASN A 324 13.08 -15.17 5.69
CA ASN A 324 14.25 -15.31 6.55
C ASN A 324 14.09 -14.54 7.88
N MET A 325 12.93 -13.93 8.14
CA MET A 325 12.73 -13.11 9.32
C MET A 325 12.86 -13.95 10.59
N GLN A 326 13.98 -13.78 11.29
CA GLN A 326 14.30 -14.44 12.57
C GLN A 326 14.46 -13.37 13.68
N GLN A 327 13.70 -12.30 13.61
CA GLN A 327 13.84 -11.21 14.57
C GLN A 327 13.39 -11.60 15.97
N ASN A 328 14.09 -11.08 16.95
CA ASN A 328 14.09 -11.41 18.38
C ASN A 328 12.73 -11.37 19.10
N GLN A 329 11.64 -11.07 18.43
CA GLN A 329 10.32 -10.92 19.06
C GLN A 329 9.16 -11.43 18.19
N ILE A 330 9.46 -12.04 17.05
CA ILE A 330 8.46 -12.67 16.20
C ILE A 330 8.37 -14.15 16.56
N SER A 331 7.17 -14.62 16.89
CA SER A 331 6.92 -16.05 17.09
C SER A 331 7.01 -16.76 15.74
N GLU A 332 8.07 -17.55 15.57
CA GLU A 332 8.24 -18.39 14.40
C GLU A 332 7.69 -19.78 14.68
N PHE A 333 6.82 -20.23 13.78
CA PHE A 333 6.23 -21.56 13.82
C PHE A 333 6.82 -22.46 12.74
N GLU A 334 6.50 -23.74 12.81
CA GLU A 334 6.83 -24.69 11.76
C GLU A 334 6.25 -24.20 10.43
N ASN A 335 7.06 -24.08 9.37
CA ASN A 335 6.70 -23.63 8.03
C ASN A 335 6.49 -22.12 7.79
N THR A 336 6.61 -21.24 8.78
CA THR A 336 6.53 -19.77 8.56
C THR A 336 7.77 -19.20 7.87
N ASP A 337 8.81 -20.01 7.67
CA ASP A 337 9.94 -19.74 6.78
C ASP A 337 9.59 -19.89 5.28
N LYS A 338 8.39 -20.39 4.95
CA LYS A 338 7.93 -20.67 3.59
C LYS A 338 6.78 -19.71 3.25
N VAL A 339 6.77 -19.18 2.04
CA VAL A 339 5.74 -18.26 1.57
C VAL A 339 4.96 -18.89 0.42
N MET A 340 5.60 -19.14 -0.72
CA MET A 340 4.94 -19.79 -1.86
C MET A 340 5.95 -20.48 -2.77
N ARG A 341 5.46 -21.22 -3.78
CA ARG A 341 6.29 -21.91 -4.76
C ARG A 341 5.94 -21.47 -6.19
N PHE A 342 6.97 -21.22 -6.99
CA PHE A 342 6.86 -21.07 -8.43
C PHE A 342 7.22 -22.37 -9.11
N VAL A 343 6.32 -22.91 -9.94
CA VAL A 343 6.53 -24.11 -10.75
C VAL A 343 6.84 -23.65 -12.16
N VAL A 344 8.11 -23.65 -12.53
CA VAL A 344 8.57 -23.12 -13.80
C VAL A 344 8.31 -24.12 -14.92
N GLY A 345 7.58 -23.70 -15.96
CA GLY A 345 7.34 -24.50 -17.17
C GLY A 345 8.57 -24.65 -18.04
N GLU A 346 8.40 -25.31 -19.19
CA GLU A 346 9.50 -25.58 -20.12
C GLU A 346 9.57 -24.55 -21.26
N GLU A 347 8.47 -23.86 -21.55
CA GLU A 347 8.30 -23.02 -22.76
C GLU A 347 7.85 -21.60 -22.39
N VAL A 348 8.26 -20.64 -23.22
CA VAL A 348 7.76 -19.26 -23.22
C VAL A 348 6.72 -19.18 -24.33
N THR A 349 5.48 -18.83 -24.00
CA THR A 349 4.37 -18.73 -24.97
C THR A 349 4.21 -17.33 -25.52
N ASP A 350 4.65 -16.31 -24.78
CA ASP A 350 4.66 -14.90 -25.17
C ASP A 350 5.99 -14.26 -24.77
N ASP A 351 6.73 -13.73 -25.74
CA ASP A 351 8.04 -13.08 -25.54
C ASP A 351 7.93 -11.54 -25.43
N SER A 352 6.74 -10.97 -25.44
CA SER A 352 6.51 -9.54 -25.28
C SER A 352 6.95 -9.10 -23.87
N ASN A 353 7.53 -7.88 -23.74
CA ASN A 353 7.95 -7.30 -22.46
C ASN A 353 8.84 -8.22 -21.60
N ASN A 354 9.69 -9.04 -22.25
CA ASN A 354 10.64 -9.97 -21.63
C ASN A 354 12.10 -9.54 -21.80
N GLY A 355 12.32 -8.29 -22.23
CA GLY A 355 13.65 -7.74 -22.45
C GLY A 355 14.46 -7.48 -21.19
N GLN A 356 15.60 -6.86 -21.35
CA GLN A 356 16.39 -6.37 -20.21
C GLN A 356 15.63 -5.24 -19.51
N VAL A 357 15.63 -5.24 -18.18
CA VAL A 357 15.08 -4.12 -17.38
C VAL A 357 15.88 -2.85 -17.71
N PRO A 358 15.23 -1.73 -18.06
CA PRO A 358 15.93 -0.49 -18.35
C PRO A 358 16.72 0.01 -17.13
N SER A 359 17.90 0.59 -17.38
CA SER A 359 18.71 1.20 -16.31
C SER A 359 18.10 2.49 -15.75
N THR A 360 17.16 3.10 -16.48
CA THR A 360 16.36 4.24 -16.02
C THR A 360 14.89 3.85 -16.10
N LEU A 361 14.20 3.90 -14.97
CA LEU A 361 12.79 3.57 -14.86
C LEU A 361 11.92 4.82 -14.67
N ASN A 362 12.39 5.76 -13.84
CA ASN A 362 11.71 7.02 -13.59
C ASN A 362 12.76 8.12 -13.34
N ASP A 363 12.81 9.11 -14.21
CA ASP A 363 13.71 10.27 -14.08
C ASP A 363 13.03 11.48 -13.41
N ASN A 364 11.76 11.35 -13.02
CA ASN A 364 10.92 12.42 -12.49
C ASN A 364 10.47 12.19 -11.03
N ILE A 365 11.27 11.49 -10.22
CA ILE A 365 10.96 11.32 -8.81
C ILE A 365 11.01 12.69 -8.12
N GLN A 366 9.91 13.07 -7.47
CA GLN A 366 9.80 14.33 -6.75
C GLN A 366 10.39 14.20 -5.34
N TRP A 367 11.74 14.23 -5.27
CA TRP A 367 12.43 14.15 -3.99
C TRP A 367 12.16 15.39 -3.14
N PRO A 368 11.87 15.23 -1.83
CA PRO A 368 11.77 16.38 -0.93
C PRO A 368 13.06 17.19 -0.88
N ALA A 369 12.94 18.50 -0.72
CA ALA A 369 14.09 19.37 -0.53
C ALA A 369 14.90 18.94 0.70
N GLN A 370 16.23 18.88 0.57
CA GLN A 370 17.09 18.41 1.65
C GLN A 370 17.13 19.40 2.81
N LYS A 371 17.05 18.90 4.03
CA LYS A 371 16.98 19.65 5.28
C LYS A 371 17.68 18.88 6.39
N ASP A 372 18.46 19.59 7.22
CA ASP A 372 19.21 19.00 8.32
C ASP A 372 18.55 19.24 9.70
N THR A 373 17.70 20.27 9.80
CA THR A 373 17.03 20.61 11.05
C THR A 373 15.79 19.74 11.23
N VAL A 374 15.75 19.01 12.34
CA VAL A 374 14.58 18.20 12.72
C VAL A 374 13.44 19.12 13.15
N ASP A 375 12.28 18.98 12.52
CA ASP A 375 11.09 19.76 12.85
C ASP A 375 10.30 19.10 13.98
N HIS A 376 10.16 17.76 13.94
CA HIS A 376 9.43 17.01 14.95
C HIS A 376 10.18 15.73 15.32
N THR A 377 10.04 15.33 16.58
CA THR A 377 10.49 14.03 17.08
C THR A 377 9.29 13.30 17.66
N PHE A 378 9.07 12.08 17.20
CA PHE A 378 7.97 11.21 17.63
C PHE A 378 8.54 9.96 18.28
N ASN A 379 8.15 9.72 19.54
CA ASN A 379 8.55 8.57 20.32
C ASN A 379 7.41 7.56 20.35
N PHE A 380 7.63 6.42 19.73
CA PHE A 380 6.70 5.29 19.71
C PHE A 380 7.01 4.41 20.91
N GLN A 381 6.04 4.19 21.78
CA GLN A 381 6.27 3.50 23.03
C GLN A 381 4.99 2.92 23.63
N MET A 382 5.13 1.85 24.40
CA MET A 382 4.06 1.33 25.23
C MET A 382 3.85 2.24 26.43
N GLY A 383 2.61 2.64 26.65
CA GLY A 383 2.17 3.41 27.83
C GLY A 383 1.77 2.50 28.99
N GLY A 384 0.99 3.04 29.93
CA GLY A 384 0.35 2.23 30.98
C GLY A 384 -0.92 1.53 30.48
N ASP A 385 -1.36 0.52 31.20
CA ASP A 385 -2.64 -0.18 30.96
C ASP A 385 -2.79 -0.78 29.55
N ASP A 386 -1.68 -1.36 29.02
CA ASP A 386 -1.62 -1.97 27.68
C ASP A 386 -1.93 -1.02 26.50
N THR A 387 -1.88 0.29 26.74
CA THR A 387 -2.09 1.32 25.72
C THR A 387 -0.77 1.64 25.02
N TRP A 388 -0.81 1.82 23.71
CA TRP A 388 0.32 2.33 22.95
C TRP A 388 0.17 3.83 22.70
N THR A 389 1.29 4.56 22.60
CA THR A 389 1.28 6.03 22.50
C THR A 389 2.36 6.53 21.55
N ILE A 390 2.10 7.71 20.95
CA ILE A 390 3.10 8.52 20.28
C ILE A 390 3.34 9.79 21.13
N ASN A 391 4.57 10.00 21.60
CA ASN A 391 4.91 11.08 22.54
C ASN A 391 4.07 11.09 23.85
N GLY A 392 3.57 9.93 24.28
CA GLY A 392 2.72 9.80 25.46
C GLY A 392 1.27 10.20 25.25
N VAL A 393 0.86 10.50 24.01
CA VAL A 393 -0.52 10.74 23.59
C VAL A 393 -1.08 9.48 22.94
N SER A 394 -2.36 9.25 23.03
CA SER A 394 -3.10 8.19 22.35
C SER A 394 -4.25 8.80 21.57
N PHE A 395 -4.77 8.10 20.57
CA PHE A 395 -5.87 8.58 19.74
C PHE A 395 -7.11 8.99 20.53
N ASN A 396 -7.34 8.32 21.66
CA ASN A 396 -8.44 8.60 22.58
C ASN A 396 -8.35 9.99 23.26
N ASP A 397 -7.17 10.61 23.26
CA ASP A 397 -6.99 11.98 23.76
C ASP A 397 -7.33 13.01 22.66
N VAL A 398 -8.61 13.12 22.35
CA VAL A 398 -9.15 13.96 21.27
C VAL A 398 -8.64 15.40 21.30
N ASN A 399 -8.34 15.94 22.50
CA ASN A 399 -7.87 17.32 22.63
C ASN A 399 -6.40 17.50 22.29
N ASN A 400 -5.59 16.44 22.37
CA ASN A 400 -4.14 16.50 22.23
C ASN A 400 -3.58 15.64 21.07
N ARG A 401 -4.40 14.80 20.41
CA ARG A 401 -3.97 13.87 19.36
C ARG A 401 -3.40 14.53 18.09
N ILE A 402 -3.52 15.86 17.91
CA ILE A 402 -2.87 16.56 16.78
C ILE A 402 -1.45 16.97 17.21
N LEU A 403 -0.47 16.12 16.89
CA LEU A 403 0.91 16.25 17.37
C LEU A 403 1.80 17.15 16.49
N ALA A 404 1.41 17.43 15.25
CA ALA A 404 2.14 18.32 14.34
C ALA A 404 1.19 19.21 13.54
N ARG A 405 1.70 20.36 13.08
CA ARG A 405 0.95 21.32 12.27
C ARG A 405 1.81 21.86 11.12
N PRO A 406 2.21 21.00 10.17
CA PRO A 406 3.02 21.43 9.05
C PRO A 406 2.25 22.44 8.18
N PRO A 407 2.88 23.53 7.72
CA PRO A 407 2.30 24.38 6.69
C PRO A 407 2.12 23.62 5.38
N GLN A 408 1.03 23.87 4.67
CA GLN A 408 0.75 23.28 3.36
C GLN A 408 1.91 23.52 2.38
N GLY A 409 2.34 22.47 1.67
CA GLY A 409 3.47 22.50 0.73
C GLY A 409 4.85 22.52 1.41
N SER A 410 4.95 22.51 2.74
CA SER A 410 6.24 22.49 3.43
C SER A 410 6.92 21.13 3.36
N VAL A 411 8.26 21.14 3.34
CA VAL A 411 9.07 19.95 3.60
C VAL A 411 9.49 19.94 5.06
N GLN A 412 9.26 18.81 5.74
CA GLN A 412 9.67 18.64 7.13
C GLN A 412 10.56 17.42 7.30
N LEU A 413 11.54 17.51 8.19
CA LEU A 413 12.37 16.41 8.66
C LEU A 413 11.79 15.90 9.99
N TRP A 414 11.20 14.71 9.96
CA TRP A 414 10.69 14.04 11.14
C TRP A 414 11.68 12.98 11.63
N GLU A 415 11.85 12.91 12.93
CA GLU A 415 12.65 11.91 13.60
C GLU A 415 11.72 10.95 14.36
N LEU A 416 11.69 9.68 13.90
CA LEU A 416 10.86 8.61 14.45
C LEU A 416 11.73 7.75 15.36
N ARG A 417 11.31 7.53 16.61
CA ARG A 417 12.09 6.79 17.61
C ARG A 417 11.27 5.68 18.23
N HIS A 418 11.82 4.49 18.26
CA HIS A 418 11.31 3.41 19.09
C HIS A 418 11.92 3.53 20.48
N THR A 419 11.16 4.02 21.44
CA THR A 419 11.68 4.34 22.79
C THR A 419 11.23 3.36 23.86
N GLY A 420 10.35 2.40 23.54
CA GLY A 420 9.94 1.38 24.51
C GLY A 420 8.79 0.50 24.03
N GLY A 421 8.68 -0.64 24.67
CA GLY A 421 7.74 -1.71 24.32
C GLY A 421 8.36 -2.80 23.44
N PRO A 422 7.73 -3.97 23.37
CA PRO A 422 8.15 -5.07 22.50
C PRO A 422 7.64 -4.89 21.07
N GLY A 423 8.27 -5.57 20.10
CA GLY A 423 7.85 -5.58 18.71
C GLY A 423 8.53 -4.50 17.86
N VAL A 424 8.03 -4.33 16.66
CA VAL A 424 8.46 -3.33 15.69
C VAL A 424 7.29 -2.38 15.39
N HIS A 425 7.61 -1.18 14.92
CA HIS A 425 6.60 -0.20 14.52
C HIS A 425 6.81 0.20 13.07
N PRO A 426 6.08 -0.37 12.10
CA PRO A 426 5.96 0.24 10.78
C PRO A 426 5.20 1.56 10.93
N VAL A 427 5.86 2.67 10.70
CA VAL A 427 5.24 4.00 10.84
C VAL A 427 4.71 4.44 9.49
N HIS A 428 3.40 4.55 9.39
CA HIS A 428 2.68 5.10 8.25
C HIS A 428 2.30 6.56 8.48
N ILE A 429 2.42 7.37 7.44
CA ILE A 429 2.04 8.78 7.45
C ILE A 429 1.12 9.02 6.25
N HIS A 430 -0.15 9.31 6.51
CA HIS A 430 -1.14 9.59 5.49
C HIS A 430 -0.80 10.81 4.63
N LEU A 431 -1.34 10.91 3.42
CA LEU A 431 -1.19 12.01 2.47
C LEU A 431 0.19 12.13 1.82
N VAL A 432 1.28 11.77 2.50
CA VAL A 432 2.63 12.17 2.10
C VAL A 432 3.46 11.03 1.50
N ASN A 433 4.38 11.39 0.61
CA ASN A 433 5.52 10.56 0.28
C ASN A 433 6.71 10.99 1.13
N LEU A 434 7.45 10.04 1.66
CA LEU A 434 8.62 10.28 2.48
C LEU A 434 9.89 9.70 1.88
N GLN A 435 11.01 10.39 2.08
CA GLN A 435 12.36 9.88 1.84
C GLN A 435 12.97 9.41 3.14
N VAL A 436 13.43 8.16 3.22
CA VAL A 436 14.23 7.70 4.37
C VAL A 436 15.64 8.27 4.24
N VAL A 437 16.04 9.11 5.20
CA VAL A 437 17.32 9.82 5.17
C VAL A 437 18.40 9.05 5.92
N SER A 438 18.06 8.51 7.11
CA SER A 438 19.02 7.80 7.94
C SER A 438 18.34 6.86 8.92
N ARG A 439 19.09 5.83 9.33
CA ARG A 439 18.76 4.89 10.39
C ARG A 439 19.90 4.76 11.37
N THR A 440 19.61 4.74 12.66
CA THR A 440 20.62 4.58 13.73
C THR A 440 20.03 3.84 14.93
N GLY A 441 20.82 3.01 15.58
CA GLY A 441 20.42 2.29 16.81
C GLY A 441 19.69 0.98 16.60
N GLY A 442 19.24 0.68 15.39
CA GLY A 442 18.61 -0.59 15.01
C GLY A 442 19.61 -1.69 14.65
N SER A 443 19.10 -2.81 14.19
CA SER A 443 19.91 -3.98 13.81
C SER A 443 20.58 -3.84 12.44
N ARG A 444 20.08 -2.95 11.59
CA ARG A 444 20.52 -2.72 10.22
C ARG A 444 20.68 -1.24 9.87
N GLY A 445 21.38 -0.94 8.80
CA GLY A 445 21.42 0.39 8.19
C GLY A 445 20.32 0.59 7.15
N LEU A 446 20.37 1.73 6.46
CA LEU A 446 19.50 2.04 5.33
C LEU A 446 19.82 1.09 4.17
N LEU A 447 18.82 0.35 3.70
CA LEU A 447 18.98 -0.59 2.59
C LEU A 447 18.96 0.14 1.25
N PRO A 448 19.68 -0.36 0.22
CA PRO A 448 19.77 0.30 -1.08
C PRO A 448 18.40 0.57 -1.73
N TYR A 449 17.46 -0.37 -1.62
CA TYR A 449 16.12 -0.22 -2.18
C TYR A 449 15.20 0.68 -1.34
N GLU A 450 15.46 0.85 -0.01
CA GLU A 450 14.78 1.87 0.78
C GLU A 450 15.23 3.29 0.40
N ALA A 451 16.51 3.43 0.01
CA ALA A 451 17.09 4.70 -0.40
C ALA A 451 16.76 5.07 -1.86
N ALA A 452 16.30 4.12 -2.66
CA ALA A 452 16.13 4.29 -4.11
C ALA A 452 14.80 4.94 -4.51
N GLY A 453 13.82 5.01 -3.59
CA GLY A 453 12.49 5.54 -3.88
C GLY A 453 11.86 6.26 -2.70
N LEU A 454 10.66 6.76 -2.94
CA LEU A 454 9.83 7.36 -1.91
C LEU A 454 8.87 6.31 -1.34
N LYS A 455 8.55 6.46 -0.06
CA LYS A 455 7.72 5.54 0.71
C LYS A 455 6.60 6.29 1.40
N ASP A 456 5.69 5.56 2.02
CA ASP A 456 4.69 6.08 2.95
C ASP A 456 4.65 5.29 4.27
N VAL A 457 5.38 4.16 4.33
CA VAL A 457 5.62 3.39 5.56
C VAL A 457 7.12 3.20 5.78
N VAL A 458 7.57 3.24 7.01
CA VAL A 458 8.95 2.92 7.39
C VAL A 458 9.00 2.04 8.63
N LEU A 459 9.63 0.89 8.52
CA LEU A 459 9.83 -0.02 9.66
C LEU A 459 10.77 0.61 10.68
N LEU A 460 10.35 0.66 11.94
CA LEU A 460 11.12 1.15 13.09
C LEU A 460 11.40 -0.02 14.04
N GLU A 461 12.67 -0.37 14.21
CA GLU A 461 13.11 -1.45 15.07
C GLU A 461 13.28 -1.03 16.54
N PRO A 462 13.28 -1.95 17.52
CA PRO A 462 13.52 -1.62 18.92
C PRO A 462 14.81 -0.83 19.15
N GLY A 463 14.71 0.34 19.80
CA GLY A 463 15.85 1.21 20.08
C GLY A 463 16.33 2.02 18.87
N GLU A 464 15.67 1.91 17.73
CA GLU A 464 16.05 2.60 16.51
C GLU A 464 15.53 4.05 16.48
N THR A 465 16.27 4.87 15.75
CA THR A 465 15.88 6.21 15.32
C THR A 465 16.00 6.28 13.80
N VAL A 466 14.90 6.60 13.13
CA VAL A 466 14.83 6.81 11.68
C VAL A 466 14.47 8.25 11.40
N ARG A 467 15.16 8.88 10.43
CA ARG A 467 14.82 10.23 9.96
C ARG A 467 14.21 10.13 8.57
N VAL A 468 13.10 10.83 8.40
CA VAL A 468 12.36 10.90 7.15
C VAL A 468 12.11 12.35 6.76
N LEU A 469 12.31 12.67 5.47
CA LEU A 469 11.87 13.92 4.86
C LEU A 469 10.56 13.69 4.15
N ALA A 470 9.56 14.52 4.44
CA ALA A 470 8.25 14.44 3.83
C ALA A 470 7.78 15.80 3.32
N PHE A 471 7.08 15.80 2.19
CA PHE A 471 6.39 16.95 1.64
C PHE A 471 4.92 16.90 2.07
N PHE A 472 4.47 17.94 2.81
CA PHE A 472 3.13 18.01 3.39
C PHE A 472 2.17 18.82 2.48
N GLY A 473 1.68 18.17 1.46
CA GLY A 473 0.79 18.70 0.44
C GLY A 473 0.23 17.58 -0.45
N PRO A 474 -0.59 17.88 -1.47
CA PRO A 474 -1.03 19.24 -1.85
C PRO A 474 -2.18 19.79 -1.01
N TRP A 475 -2.85 18.96 -0.19
CA TRP A 475 -4.07 19.33 0.52
C TRP A 475 -3.80 19.78 1.96
N ASN A 476 -4.53 20.80 2.41
CA ASN A 476 -4.65 21.09 3.83
C ASN A 476 -5.71 20.17 4.47
N GLY A 477 -5.61 19.97 5.79
CA GLY A 477 -6.57 19.16 6.53
C GLY A 477 -5.94 18.34 7.63
N VAL A 478 -6.76 17.58 8.33
CA VAL A 478 -6.34 16.70 9.42
C VAL A 478 -6.18 15.29 8.87
N TYR A 479 -5.00 14.71 9.08
CA TYR A 479 -4.61 13.39 8.62
C TYR A 479 -4.00 12.59 9.75
N MET A 480 -4.00 11.27 9.62
CA MET A 480 -3.44 10.37 10.60
C MET A 480 -1.97 10.03 10.31
N PHE A 481 -1.24 9.68 11.37
CA PHE A 481 -0.01 8.92 11.29
C PHE A 481 0.04 7.95 12.47
N HIS A 482 0.52 6.75 12.24
CA HIS A 482 0.38 5.69 13.21
C HIS A 482 1.38 4.55 13.00
N CYS A 483 1.42 3.62 13.94
CA CYS A 483 2.08 2.35 13.77
C CYS A 483 1.16 1.42 12.95
N HIS A 484 1.64 0.91 11.82
CA HIS A 484 0.90 -0.03 10.98
C HIS A 484 1.00 -1.49 11.45
N ASN A 485 1.50 -1.75 12.66
CA ASN A 485 1.13 -2.95 13.39
C ASN A 485 -0.28 -2.73 13.89
N LEU A 486 -1.27 -3.33 13.21
CA LEU A 486 -2.69 -3.04 13.44
C LEU A 486 -3.15 -3.39 14.86
N VAL A 487 -2.45 -4.32 15.53
CA VAL A 487 -2.69 -4.61 16.95
C VAL A 487 -2.27 -3.43 17.83
N HIS A 488 -1.16 -2.77 17.53
CA HIS A 488 -0.74 -1.54 18.23
C HIS A 488 -1.67 -0.38 17.93
N GLU A 489 -2.10 -0.25 16.68
CA GLU A 489 -3.06 0.74 16.22
C GLU A 489 -4.38 0.64 16.97
N ASP A 490 -5.00 -0.57 17.02
CA ASP A 490 -6.23 -0.83 17.78
C ASP A 490 -6.08 -0.56 19.29
N HIS A 491 -4.84 -0.57 19.80
CA HIS A 491 -4.52 -0.18 21.18
C HIS A 491 -3.99 1.25 21.27
N ALA A 492 -4.44 2.10 20.35
CA ALA A 492 -4.31 3.56 20.33
C ALA A 492 -2.93 4.13 19.93
N MET A 493 -2.04 3.36 19.24
CA MET A 493 -0.82 3.91 18.64
C MET A 493 -1.12 4.61 17.30
N LEU A 494 -2.02 5.52 17.33
CA LEU A 494 -2.52 6.31 16.23
C LEU A 494 -2.70 7.74 16.74
N ASP A 495 -2.26 8.72 15.96
CA ASP A 495 -2.41 10.15 16.25
C ASP A 495 -2.59 10.93 14.94
N ALA A 496 -2.67 12.24 15.01
CA ALA A 496 -2.92 13.08 13.86
C ALA A 496 -1.92 14.22 13.70
N PHE A 497 -1.86 14.70 12.48
CA PHE A 497 -1.28 16.00 12.14
C PHE A 497 -2.28 16.84 11.35
N ASN A 498 -2.11 18.16 11.39
CA ASN A 498 -2.96 19.09 10.65
C ASN A 498 -2.10 19.88 9.67
N VAL A 499 -2.22 19.59 8.38
CA VAL A 499 -1.62 20.41 7.32
C VAL A 499 -2.35 21.75 7.32
N THR A 500 -1.67 22.79 7.82
CA THR A 500 -2.28 24.10 7.98
C THR A 500 -2.29 24.86 6.67
N LYS A 501 -3.45 25.41 6.34
CA LYS A 501 -3.64 26.23 5.14
C LYS A 501 -2.66 27.38 5.11
N LEU A 502 -2.01 27.60 3.98
CA LEU A 502 -1.09 28.70 3.74
C LEU A 502 -1.78 29.77 2.88
N ASN A 503 -2.23 30.85 3.53
CA ASN A 503 -2.97 31.95 2.86
C ASN A 503 -2.13 32.67 1.80
N GLU A 504 -0.83 32.68 1.96
CA GLU A 504 0.16 33.29 1.07
C GLU A 504 0.27 32.61 -0.29
N LEU A 505 -0.26 31.40 -0.45
CA LEU A 505 -0.33 30.71 -1.74
C LEU A 505 -1.24 31.39 -2.76
N GLY A 506 -2.03 32.37 -2.33
CA GLY A 506 -2.79 33.24 -3.24
C GLY A 506 -4.01 32.60 -3.88
N TYR A 507 -4.46 31.45 -3.37
CA TYR A 507 -5.73 30.85 -3.82
C TYR A 507 -6.90 31.66 -3.29
N ASP A 508 -7.87 31.92 -4.14
CA ASP A 508 -9.19 32.29 -3.69
C ASP A 508 -9.92 31.04 -3.18
N PHE A 509 -9.81 30.82 -1.87
CA PHE A 509 -10.47 29.68 -1.22
C PHE A 509 -11.97 29.87 -1.04
N SER A 510 -12.53 31.01 -1.42
CA SER A 510 -13.97 31.20 -1.40
C SER A 510 -14.70 30.28 -2.39
N ASP A 511 -14.00 29.89 -3.47
CA ASP A 511 -14.56 29.04 -4.53
C ASP A 511 -14.15 27.56 -4.40
N VAL A 512 -13.15 27.24 -3.54
CA VAL A 512 -12.74 25.86 -3.28
C VAL A 512 -13.40 25.39 -1.98
N GLN A 513 -14.34 24.48 -2.08
CA GLN A 513 -14.91 23.83 -0.91
C GLN A 513 -13.78 23.19 -0.10
N GLN A 514 -13.75 23.45 1.22
CA GLN A 514 -12.72 22.89 2.07
C GLN A 514 -13.11 21.47 2.46
N TYR A 515 -12.23 20.49 2.15
CA TYR A 515 -12.42 19.07 2.45
C TYR A 515 -11.41 18.58 3.49
N GLY A 516 -10.92 19.51 4.32
CA GLY A 516 -9.87 19.25 5.31
C GLY A 516 -10.37 18.77 6.68
N ASP A 517 -11.68 18.65 6.85
CA ASP A 517 -12.31 18.06 8.03
C ASP A 517 -12.60 16.58 7.75
N PRO A 518 -11.96 15.64 8.49
CA PRO A 518 -12.21 14.22 8.26
C PRO A 518 -13.61 13.75 8.69
N GLU A 519 -14.27 14.50 9.58
CA GLU A 519 -15.63 14.21 10.07
C GLU A 519 -16.66 15.20 9.48
N ASP A 520 -16.43 15.68 8.25
CA ASP A 520 -17.34 16.62 7.59
C ASP A 520 -18.73 15.99 7.39
N PRO A 521 -19.78 16.53 8.02
CA PRO A 521 -21.10 15.91 7.98
C PRO A 521 -21.73 15.84 6.59
N ARG A 522 -21.18 16.55 5.60
CA ARG A 522 -21.63 16.43 4.20
C ARG A 522 -21.30 15.08 3.58
N PHE A 523 -20.28 14.40 4.10
CA PHE A 523 -19.71 13.17 3.55
C PHE A 523 -19.75 12.00 4.54
N SER A 524 -20.39 12.17 5.71
CA SER A 524 -20.55 11.10 6.68
C SER A 524 -21.41 9.94 6.16
N ALA A 525 -21.29 8.78 6.79
CA ALA A 525 -22.05 7.59 6.46
C ALA A 525 -23.58 7.82 6.50
N GLN A 526 -24.30 7.14 5.63
CA GLN A 526 -25.74 7.25 5.45
C GLN A 526 -26.41 5.89 5.68
N GLU A 527 -27.62 5.89 6.21
CA GLU A 527 -28.43 4.67 6.34
C GLU A 527 -28.75 4.07 4.97
N TYR A 528 -28.68 2.74 4.87
CA TYR A 528 -29.07 2.03 3.65
C TYR A 528 -30.54 2.26 3.31
N SER A 529 -30.81 2.48 2.04
CA SER A 529 -32.15 2.43 1.47
C SER A 529 -32.09 1.92 0.04
N ASP A 530 -33.08 1.14 -0.39
CA ASP A 530 -33.15 0.64 -1.77
C ASP A 530 -33.14 1.80 -2.79
N ASP A 531 -33.70 2.95 -2.42
CA ASP A 531 -33.75 4.13 -3.31
C ASP A 531 -32.35 4.72 -3.55
N ALA A 532 -31.42 4.62 -2.61
CA ALA A 532 -30.04 5.11 -2.74
C ALA A 532 -29.16 4.22 -3.65
N PHE A 533 -29.56 2.97 -3.84
CA PHE A 533 -28.83 1.97 -4.62
C PHE A 533 -29.52 1.65 -5.95
N THR A 534 -30.36 2.56 -6.45
CA THR A 534 -30.84 2.49 -7.84
C THR A 534 -29.78 3.08 -8.78
N PRO A 535 -29.60 2.56 -10.01
CA PRO A 535 -28.63 3.09 -10.96
C PRO A 535 -28.72 4.60 -11.21
N ASP A 536 -29.95 5.15 -11.21
CA ASP A 536 -30.17 6.60 -11.39
C ASP A 536 -29.73 7.41 -10.15
N ALA A 537 -29.98 6.89 -8.94
CA ALA A 537 -29.57 7.55 -7.70
C ALA A 537 -28.04 7.51 -7.52
N GLU A 538 -27.41 6.37 -7.76
CA GLU A 538 -25.95 6.21 -7.72
C GLU A 538 -25.28 7.14 -8.71
N ARG A 539 -25.78 7.17 -9.96
CA ARG A 539 -25.26 8.08 -10.99
C ARG A 539 -25.44 9.55 -10.62
N SER A 540 -26.60 9.90 -10.05
CA SER A 540 -26.88 11.28 -9.60
C SER A 540 -25.95 11.69 -8.45
N ALA A 541 -25.74 10.84 -7.47
CA ALA A 541 -24.83 11.07 -6.35
C ALA A 541 -23.38 11.22 -6.82
N ALA A 542 -22.90 10.32 -7.67
CA ALA A 542 -21.56 10.37 -8.23
C ALA A 542 -21.31 11.64 -9.06
N LEU A 543 -22.27 12.03 -9.92
CA LEU A 543 -22.16 13.26 -10.69
C LEU A 543 -22.19 14.50 -9.79
N SER A 544 -23.00 14.49 -8.74
CA SER A 544 -23.03 15.58 -7.75
C SER A 544 -21.68 15.74 -7.06
N LEU A 545 -21.09 14.64 -6.60
CA LEU A 545 -19.81 14.64 -5.91
C LEU A 545 -18.67 15.07 -6.86
N ALA A 546 -18.60 14.51 -8.07
CA ALA A 546 -17.60 14.86 -9.07
C ALA A 546 -17.70 16.33 -9.52
N SER A 547 -18.95 16.88 -9.62
CA SER A 547 -19.19 18.29 -9.99
C SER A 547 -18.69 19.29 -8.93
N MET A 548 -18.39 18.83 -7.71
CA MET A 548 -17.73 19.68 -6.70
C MET A 548 -16.31 20.05 -7.12
N GLY A 549 -15.68 19.28 -8.03
CA GLY A 549 -14.35 19.55 -8.54
C GLY A 549 -13.26 19.54 -7.47
N ALA A 550 -13.39 18.68 -6.45
CA ALA A 550 -12.50 18.64 -5.29
C ALA A 550 -11.03 18.54 -5.69
N TYR A 551 -10.73 17.77 -6.72
CA TYR A 551 -9.37 17.53 -7.21
C TYR A 551 -8.95 18.36 -8.41
N ALA A 552 -9.87 19.13 -9.01
CA ALA A 552 -9.60 19.97 -10.16
C ALA A 552 -8.44 20.97 -9.96
N PRO A 553 -8.25 21.60 -8.78
CA PRO A 553 -7.19 22.59 -8.57
C PRO A 553 -5.82 21.98 -8.25
N MET A 554 -5.65 20.66 -8.15
CA MET A 554 -4.42 20.02 -7.65
C MET A 554 -3.16 20.50 -8.36
N THR A 555 -3.14 20.53 -9.69
CA THR A 555 -1.97 20.99 -10.46
C THR A 555 -1.63 22.45 -10.17
N SER A 556 -2.62 23.32 -10.04
CA SER A 556 -2.40 24.75 -9.74
C SER A 556 -1.97 24.96 -8.29
N ILE A 557 -2.41 24.10 -7.36
CA ILE A 557 -1.99 24.09 -5.96
C ILE A 557 -0.51 23.71 -5.87
N ILE A 558 -0.11 22.60 -6.45
CA ILE A 558 1.29 22.15 -6.48
C ILE A 558 2.18 23.24 -7.09
N ALA A 559 1.80 23.82 -8.23
CA ALA A 559 2.59 24.87 -8.87
C ALA A 559 2.75 26.13 -8.00
N ALA A 560 1.74 26.50 -7.23
CA ALA A 560 1.85 27.66 -6.34
C ALA A 560 2.65 27.34 -5.06
N GLU A 561 2.57 26.12 -4.53
CA GLU A 561 3.43 25.65 -3.44
C GLU A 561 4.91 25.71 -3.88
N GLU A 562 5.23 25.17 -5.05
CA GLU A 562 6.57 25.25 -5.64
C GLU A 562 7.04 26.69 -5.81
N ALA A 563 6.19 27.57 -6.34
CA ALA A 563 6.51 28.98 -6.54
C ALA A 563 6.77 29.71 -5.22
N TYR A 564 5.95 29.46 -4.21
CA TYR A 564 6.10 30.04 -2.86
C TYR A 564 7.42 29.60 -2.24
N TYR A 565 7.68 28.30 -2.14
CA TYR A 565 8.86 27.78 -1.48
C TYR A 565 10.15 27.98 -2.27
N SER A 566 10.10 28.21 -3.57
CA SER A 566 11.26 28.65 -4.35
C SER A 566 11.78 30.01 -3.93
N THR A 567 10.92 30.88 -3.38
CA THR A 567 11.25 32.24 -2.93
C THR A 567 11.45 32.31 -1.42
N ALA A 568 10.60 31.65 -0.63
CA ALA A 568 10.63 31.65 0.82
C ALA A 568 11.64 30.67 1.41
N GLY A 569 12.04 29.63 0.64
CA GLY A 569 12.83 28.50 1.11
C GLY A 569 12.00 27.54 1.99
N TYR A 570 12.18 26.24 1.81
CA TYR A 570 11.47 25.22 2.60
C TYR A 570 11.78 25.25 4.10
N ASN A 571 12.81 25.99 4.51
CA ASN A 571 13.27 26.08 5.90
C ASN A 571 12.86 27.38 6.62
N GLY A 572 12.13 28.29 5.93
CA GLY A 572 11.81 29.61 6.51
C GLY A 572 13.03 30.50 6.75
N ASP A 573 14.22 30.09 6.38
CA ASP A 573 15.47 30.82 6.53
C ASP A 573 15.89 31.49 5.22
N SER A 574 15.67 32.78 5.11
CA SER A 574 16.06 33.63 3.98
C SER A 574 17.58 33.89 3.88
N SER A 575 18.44 33.11 4.56
CA SER A 575 19.86 33.45 4.71
C SER A 575 20.90 32.39 4.38
N SER A 576 20.60 31.28 3.74
CA SER A 576 21.64 30.37 3.27
C SER A 576 21.56 30.13 1.77
N GLY A 577 22.46 30.77 1.02
CA GLY A 577 22.69 30.48 -0.40
C GLY A 577 23.18 29.05 -0.61
N HIS A 578 22.27 28.10 -0.66
CA HIS A 578 22.54 26.77 -1.16
C HIS A 578 22.22 26.77 -2.63
N THR A 579 23.27 26.62 -3.44
CA THR A 579 23.14 26.31 -4.86
C THR A 579 22.45 24.96 -5.00
N THR A 580 21.14 24.99 -5.15
CA THR A 580 20.40 23.86 -5.69
C THR A 580 21.03 23.53 -7.05
N LYS A 581 21.49 22.30 -7.24
CA LYS A 581 21.58 21.74 -8.58
C LYS A 581 20.15 21.67 -9.11
N THR A 582 19.66 22.79 -9.63
CA THR A 582 18.55 22.79 -10.54
C THR A 582 18.97 21.97 -11.74
N VAL A 583 18.52 20.73 -11.81
CA VAL A 583 18.26 20.13 -13.09
C VAL A 583 17.20 21.04 -13.68
N ALA A 584 17.57 21.80 -14.71
CA ALA A 584 16.66 22.70 -15.40
C ALA A 584 15.40 21.89 -15.74
N PRO A 585 14.19 22.42 -15.46
CA PRO A 585 13.00 21.78 -15.95
C PRO A 585 13.13 21.73 -17.47
N SER A 586 13.26 20.53 -18.03
CA SER A 586 13.02 20.36 -19.45
C SER A 586 11.58 20.82 -19.63
N SER A 587 11.38 21.85 -20.42
CA SER A 587 10.07 22.39 -20.79
C SER A 587 9.34 21.37 -21.67
N SER A 588 8.92 20.27 -21.09
CA SER A 588 7.84 19.45 -21.59
C SER A 588 6.60 19.88 -20.82
N GLY A 589 6.04 21.00 -21.27
CA GLY A 589 4.72 21.41 -20.86
C GLY A 589 3.78 20.22 -21.06
N PHE A 590 2.98 19.92 -20.07
CA PHE A 590 1.79 19.09 -20.21
C PHE A 590 0.88 19.79 -21.22
N GLY A 591 1.13 19.56 -22.50
CA GLY A 591 0.27 20.00 -23.58
C GLY A 591 -0.94 19.08 -23.63
N PHE A 592 -2.05 19.50 -23.03
CA PHE A 592 -3.33 18.97 -23.42
C PHE A 592 -3.55 19.28 -24.90
N ALA A 593 -3.41 18.27 -25.75
CA ALA A 593 -3.86 18.38 -27.13
C ALA A 593 -5.39 18.45 -27.10
N THR A 594 -5.95 19.62 -27.30
CA THR A 594 -7.36 19.79 -27.66
C THR A 594 -7.56 19.17 -29.04
N SER A 595 -7.94 17.91 -29.09
CA SER A 595 -8.52 17.31 -30.28
C SER A 595 -10.04 17.39 -30.17
N THR A 596 -10.62 18.30 -30.94
CA THR A 596 -12.05 18.25 -31.26
C THR A 596 -12.31 16.97 -32.07
N ALA A 597 -12.78 15.93 -31.43
CA ALA A 597 -13.29 14.73 -32.09
C ALA A 597 -14.82 14.72 -32.01
N THR A 598 -15.42 14.78 -33.17
CA THR A 598 -16.84 14.55 -33.43
C THR A 598 -17.29 13.20 -32.87
N ALA A 599 -18.41 13.22 -32.17
CA ALA A 599 -19.09 12.03 -31.67
C ALA A 599 -19.35 11.00 -32.79
N SER A 600 -18.79 9.82 -32.62
CA SER A 600 -19.15 8.62 -33.38
C SER A 600 -19.24 7.45 -32.41
N THR A 601 -20.42 6.86 -32.41
CA THR A 601 -20.80 5.65 -31.68
C THR A 601 -19.79 4.50 -31.82
N ALA A 602 -19.14 4.15 -30.71
CA ALA A 602 -18.40 2.89 -30.60
C ALA A 602 -18.45 2.35 -29.17
N ALA A 603 -19.53 1.65 -28.86
CA ALA A 603 -19.70 0.90 -27.61
C ALA A 603 -19.06 -0.52 -27.67
N THR A 604 -18.00 -0.74 -28.47
CA THR A 604 -17.50 -2.12 -28.70
C THR A 604 -15.97 -2.26 -28.61
N GLU A 605 -15.22 -1.24 -28.20
CA GLU A 605 -13.73 -1.33 -28.17
C GLU A 605 -13.06 -1.20 -26.79
N VAL A 606 -13.82 -1.14 -25.70
CA VAL A 606 -13.23 -0.99 -24.36
C VAL A 606 -12.58 -2.29 -23.83
N GLN A 607 -12.84 -3.43 -24.46
CA GLN A 607 -12.31 -4.74 -24.00
C GLN A 607 -10.90 -5.09 -24.47
N LYS A 608 -10.23 -4.23 -25.25
CA LYS A 608 -8.93 -4.62 -25.88
C LYS A 608 -7.67 -4.00 -25.28
N ASN A 609 -7.77 -3.10 -24.32
CA ASN A 609 -6.59 -2.37 -23.79
C ASN A 609 -6.49 -2.33 -22.27
N LEU A 610 -7.01 -3.33 -21.56
CA LEU A 610 -6.61 -3.50 -20.16
C LEU A 610 -5.21 -4.11 -20.12
N PRO A 611 -4.29 -3.63 -19.30
CA PRO A 611 -2.94 -4.16 -19.18
C PRO A 611 -2.89 -5.61 -18.68
N PHE A 612 -4.04 -6.15 -18.27
CA PHE A 612 -4.20 -7.51 -17.76
C PHE A 612 -5.10 -8.30 -18.70
N GLY A 613 -4.49 -9.09 -19.58
CA GLY A 613 -5.18 -9.97 -20.53
C GLY A 613 -5.78 -11.23 -19.87
N PHE A 614 -6.51 -11.08 -18.76
CA PHE A 614 -7.26 -12.18 -18.18
C PHE A 614 -8.50 -12.48 -19.04
N THR A 615 -8.47 -13.56 -19.79
CA THR A 615 -9.68 -14.18 -20.28
C THR A 615 -10.38 -14.81 -19.07
N LEU A 616 -11.43 -14.17 -18.59
CA LEU A 616 -12.30 -14.74 -17.55
C LEU A 616 -12.86 -16.08 -18.04
N PRO A 617 -12.81 -17.15 -17.24
CA PRO A 617 -13.71 -18.27 -17.47
C PRO A 617 -15.13 -17.75 -17.32
N THR A 618 -15.97 -18.01 -18.30
CA THR A 618 -17.41 -17.71 -18.26
C THR A 618 -17.99 -18.24 -16.95
N PRO A 619 -18.56 -17.38 -16.08
CA PRO A 619 -19.18 -17.87 -14.87
C PRO A 619 -20.35 -18.77 -15.23
N PRO A 620 -20.56 -19.88 -14.50
CA PRO A 620 -21.78 -20.64 -14.65
C PRO A 620 -22.96 -19.72 -14.27
N SER A 621 -23.96 -19.66 -15.13
CA SER A 621 -25.20 -18.94 -14.90
C SER A 621 -25.88 -19.49 -13.64
N LEU A 622 -25.74 -18.78 -12.53
CA LEU A 622 -26.56 -19.02 -11.35
C LEU A 622 -27.85 -18.18 -11.48
N PRO A 623 -29.03 -18.77 -11.24
CA PRO A 623 -30.27 -18.01 -11.25
C PRO A 623 -30.32 -17.09 -10.02
N PHE A 624 -30.49 -15.80 -10.25
CA PHE A 624 -30.81 -14.83 -9.21
C PHE A 624 -32.18 -15.20 -8.62
N ALA A 625 -32.18 -15.76 -7.42
CA ALA A 625 -33.34 -15.77 -6.54
C ALA A 625 -33.06 -14.75 -5.42
N ARG A 626 -33.62 -13.56 -5.55
CA ARG A 626 -33.77 -12.61 -4.46
C ARG A 626 -34.81 -13.19 -3.48
N ASP A 627 -34.36 -13.66 -2.33
CA ASP A 627 -35.21 -13.89 -1.18
C ASP A 627 -34.60 -13.11 0.00
N VAL A 628 -34.98 -11.84 0.08
CA VAL A 628 -34.69 -10.98 1.25
C VAL A 628 -35.64 -11.40 2.35
N ARG A 629 -35.17 -12.19 3.33
CA ARG A 629 -35.90 -12.42 4.60
C ARG A 629 -35.44 -11.38 5.61
N HIS A 630 -36.38 -10.54 6.02
CA HIS A 630 -36.27 -9.66 7.16
C HIS A 630 -35.94 -10.45 8.45
N PRO A 631 -35.04 -9.97 9.32
CA PRO A 631 -34.85 -10.51 10.66
C PRO A 631 -35.91 -9.89 11.63
N ARG A 632 -37.06 -10.51 11.75
CA ARG A 632 -37.90 -10.38 12.93
C ARG A 632 -38.40 -11.76 13.26
N ASP A 633 -37.96 -12.24 14.45
CA ASP A 633 -38.52 -13.25 15.35
C ASP A 633 -37.42 -14.18 15.87
N PHE A 634 -36.76 -13.74 16.92
CA PHE A 634 -36.26 -14.62 17.98
C PHE A 634 -36.56 -13.96 19.33
N ASN A 635 -37.77 -14.28 19.85
CA ASN A 635 -38.09 -14.28 21.25
C ASN A 635 -38.73 -15.65 21.53
N ALA A 636 -37.94 -16.53 22.13
CA ALA A 636 -38.33 -17.56 23.10
C ALA A 636 -37.08 -18.34 23.55
#